data_389df8b001e89831724c97759b519264
#
_entry.id   389df8b001e89831724c97759b519264
#
_cell.length_a   1.000
_cell.length_b   1.000
_cell.length_c   1.000
_cell.angle_alpha   90.00
_cell.angle_beta   90.00
_cell.angle_gamma   90.00
#
_symmetry.space_group_name_H-M   'P 1'
#
loop_
_entity.id
_entity.type
_entity.pdbx_description
1 polymer ?
#
loop_
_entity_poly.entity_id
_entity_poly.type
_entity_poly.pdbx_seq_one_letter_code
_entity_poly.pdbx_strand_id
1 'polypeptide(L)'
;MKYIDQLIERYPSLSVCKKDIEDAAKAMIESFKNGGKLLVAGNGGSCADSDHITGELLKSFCKKRTPSADFINQIKAIDADTGAYLADKLQGSLPAIALTNNTALMTASLNDVDGNVMFAQQVNGYGVKGDVFLGISTSGNSKDIVYPTVVAKAKGLKTIALTGKNGGKLKGLADICIIVPQNETFMIQELHLPVYHALCLEIEEAFWAE
;
A
#
# COMPACT_ATOMS: atom_id res chain seq x y z
N MET A 1 10.42 9.66 12.75
CA MET A 1 9.06 9.64 12.13
C MET A 1 8.05 9.51 13.26
N LYS A 2 7.24 10.57 13.42
CA LYS A 2 6.37 10.76 14.58
C LYS A 2 5.42 9.58 14.87
N TYR A 3 4.73 9.11 13.84
CA TYR A 3 3.73 8.05 14.04
C TYR A 3 4.36 6.66 14.16
N ILE A 4 5.55 6.46 13.57
CA ILE A 4 6.32 5.23 13.77
C ILE A 4 6.90 5.22 15.20
N ASP A 5 7.36 6.35 15.73
CA ASP A 5 7.79 6.43 17.13
C ASP A 5 6.64 6.12 18.09
N GLN A 6 5.46 6.69 17.87
CA GLN A 6 4.23 6.36 18.61
C GLN A 6 3.80 4.87 18.43
N LEU A 7 4.01 4.29 17.25
CA LEU A 7 3.78 2.86 17.04
C LEU A 7 4.66 2.02 17.96
N ILE A 8 5.96 2.33 18.03
CA ILE A 8 6.91 1.58 18.87
C ILE A 8 6.62 1.77 20.37
N GLU A 9 6.19 2.95 20.78
CA GLU A 9 5.75 3.19 22.18
C GLU A 9 4.54 2.30 22.55
N ARG A 10 3.56 2.17 21.65
CA ARG A 10 2.35 1.35 21.85
C ARG A 10 2.60 -0.14 21.69
N TYR A 11 3.53 -0.51 20.81
CA TYR A 11 3.87 -1.89 20.45
C TYR A 11 5.39 -2.09 20.49
N PRO A 12 6.01 -2.18 21.70
CA PRO A 12 7.47 -2.24 21.83
C PRO A 12 8.12 -3.43 21.10
N SER A 13 7.37 -4.52 20.90
CA SER A 13 7.85 -5.69 20.15
C SER A 13 8.20 -5.37 18.71
N LEU A 14 7.56 -4.35 18.10
CA LEU A 14 7.85 -3.91 16.72
C LEU A 14 9.17 -3.14 16.57
N SER A 15 9.87 -2.84 17.67
CA SER A 15 11.19 -2.16 17.62
C SER A 15 12.20 -2.91 16.74
N VAL A 16 12.10 -4.23 16.65
CA VAL A 16 12.98 -5.08 15.84
C VAL A 16 12.86 -4.83 14.33
N CYS A 17 11.72 -4.30 13.86
CA CYS A 17 11.49 -3.97 12.44
C CYS A 17 11.23 -2.47 12.21
N LYS A 18 11.50 -1.62 13.23
CA LYS A 18 11.29 -0.16 13.13
C LYS A 18 11.96 0.44 11.90
N LYS A 19 13.22 0.08 11.65
CA LYS A 19 13.98 0.61 10.52
C LYS A 19 13.33 0.25 9.17
N ASP A 20 12.86 -0.99 9.01
CA ASP A 20 12.22 -1.43 7.78
C ASP A 20 10.87 -0.70 7.56
N ILE A 21 10.14 -0.40 8.65
CA ILE A 21 8.91 0.41 8.60
C ILE A 21 9.23 1.85 8.16
N GLU A 22 10.28 2.46 8.71
CA GLU A 22 10.72 3.81 8.32
C GLU A 22 11.17 3.86 6.86
N ASP A 23 11.93 2.86 6.40
CA ASP A 23 12.41 2.78 5.01
C ASP A 23 11.24 2.54 4.04
N ALA A 24 10.22 1.76 4.43
CA ALA A 24 8.99 1.58 3.66
C ALA A 24 8.21 2.90 3.53
N ALA A 25 8.02 3.64 4.63
CA ALA A 25 7.35 4.94 4.60
C ALA A 25 8.07 5.93 3.68
N LYS A 26 9.41 6.02 3.77
CA LYS A 26 10.23 6.89 2.90
C LYS A 26 10.07 6.53 1.44
N ALA A 27 10.13 5.23 1.10
CA ALA A 27 10.00 4.75 -0.28
C ALA A 27 8.62 5.08 -0.88
N MET A 28 7.54 4.91 -0.10
CA MET A 28 6.19 5.27 -0.53
C MET A 28 6.05 6.79 -0.72
N ILE A 29 6.53 7.59 0.24
CA ILE A 29 6.48 9.06 0.16
C ILE A 29 7.27 9.55 -1.07
N GLU A 30 8.46 9.01 -1.32
CA GLU A 30 9.27 9.36 -2.48
C GLU A 30 8.56 9.02 -3.78
N SER A 31 7.98 7.83 -3.90
CA SER A 31 7.21 7.42 -5.06
C SER A 31 6.05 8.39 -5.34
N PHE A 32 5.22 8.69 -4.35
CA PHE A 32 4.10 9.62 -4.50
C PHE A 32 4.55 11.04 -4.86
N LYS A 33 5.65 11.55 -4.28
CA LYS A 33 6.21 12.86 -4.64
C LYS A 33 6.66 12.93 -6.10
N ASN A 34 7.05 11.80 -6.67
CA ASN A 34 7.48 11.68 -8.07
C ASN A 34 6.34 11.23 -9.02
N GLY A 35 5.08 11.30 -8.58
CA GLY A 35 3.90 10.95 -9.39
C GLY A 35 3.66 9.45 -9.55
N GLY A 36 4.34 8.62 -8.78
CA GLY A 36 4.10 7.18 -8.72
C GLY A 36 2.84 6.81 -7.94
N LYS A 37 2.51 5.52 -7.97
CA LYS A 37 1.35 4.94 -7.26
C LYS A 37 1.76 3.74 -6.43
N LEU A 38 0.87 3.35 -5.50
CA LEU A 38 0.98 2.13 -4.71
C LEU A 38 0.08 1.05 -5.30
N LEU A 39 0.65 -0.14 -5.54
CA LEU A 39 -0.08 -1.36 -5.85
C LEU A 39 0.02 -2.29 -4.63
N VAL A 40 -1.12 -2.78 -4.13
CA VAL A 40 -1.15 -3.62 -2.92
C VAL A 40 -1.82 -4.94 -3.22
N ALA A 41 -1.27 -6.04 -2.70
CA ALA A 41 -1.86 -7.38 -2.80
C ALA A 41 -1.67 -8.19 -1.52
N GLY A 42 -2.67 -9.00 -1.19
CA GLY A 42 -2.70 -9.93 -0.07
C GLY A 42 -3.84 -10.91 -0.18
N ASN A 43 -3.85 -11.95 0.64
CA ASN A 43 -4.87 -12.99 0.68
C ASN A 43 -5.66 -12.98 1.98
N GLY A 44 -6.94 -13.34 1.93
CA GLY A 44 -7.78 -13.47 3.13
C GLY A 44 -7.83 -12.17 3.95
N GLY A 45 -7.38 -12.21 5.22
CA GLY A 45 -7.25 -11.00 6.05
C GLY A 45 -6.33 -9.96 5.44
N SER A 46 -5.23 -10.38 4.81
CA SER A 46 -4.31 -9.46 4.11
C SER A 46 -4.91 -8.87 2.82
N CYS A 47 -5.95 -9.49 2.25
CA CYS A 47 -6.77 -8.89 1.19
C CYS A 47 -7.56 -7.70 1.76
N ALA A 48 -8.21 -7.88 2.90
CA ALA A 48 -8.90 -6.79 3.60
C ALA A 48 -7.94 -5.66 4.03
N ASP A 49 -6.72 -6.00 4.46
CA ASP A 49 -5.67 -5.01 4.75
C ASP A 49 -5.29 -4.20 3.50
N SER A 50 -5.20 -4.85 2.32
CA SER A 50 -4.91 -4.18 1.05
C SER A 50 -5.98 -3.14 0.69
N ASP A 51 -7.24 -3.48 0.87
CA ASP A 51 -8.37 -2.58 0.64
C ASP A 51 -8.39 -1.43 1.66
N HIS A 52 -8.10 -1.72 2.92
CA HIS A 52 -8.03 -0.73 3.99
C HIS A 52 -6.91 0.30 3.73
N ILE A 53 -5.69 -0.15 3.44
CA ILE A 53 -4.57 0.73 3.08
C ILE A 53 -4.95 1.65 1.91
N THR A 54 -5.55 1.09 0.87
CA THR A 54 -5.97 1.84 -0.31
C THR A 54 -7.01 2.89 0.04
N GLY A 55 -8.00 2.53 0.87
CA GLY A 55 -9.03 3.46 1.35
C GLY A 55 -8.44 4.64 2.11
N GLU A 56 -7.47 4.41 3.00
CA GLU A 56 -6.84 5.48 3.78
C GLU A 56 -5.94 6.40 2.94
N LEU A 57 -5.40 5.92 1.83
CA LEU A 57 -4.61 6.74 0.91
C LEU A 57 -5.48 7.54 -0.06
N LEU A 58 -6.63 7.00 -0.49
CA LEU A 58 -7.53 7.65 -1.45
C LEU A 58 -8.39 8.76 -0.84
N LYS A 59 -8.62 8.75 0.48
CA LYS A 59 -9.35 9.80 1.22
C LYS A 59 -8.62 10.19 2.52
N SER A 60 -9.10 11.22 3.19
CA SER A 60 -8.58 11.63 4.50
C SER A 60 -8.63 10.49 5.52
N PHE A 61 -7.52 10.31 6.24
CA PHE A 61 -7.43 9.38 7.35
C PHE A 61 -7.62 10.13 8.68
N CYS A 62 -6.67 11.00 9.03
CA CYS A 62 -6.74 11.81 10.25
C CYS A 62 -6.66 13.32 9.99
N LYS A 63 -6.14 13.74 8.84
CA LYS A 63 -5.99 15.13 8.47
C LYS A 63 -7.01 15.55 7.41
N LYS A 64 -7.45 16.80 7.47
CA LYS A 64 -8.23 17.38 6.38
C LYS A 64 -7.35 17.51 5.14
N ARG A 65 -7.70 16.83 4.06
CA ARG A 65 -6.99 16.86 2.78
C ARG A 65 -7.77 17.68 1.77
N THR A 66 -7.48 18.98 1.71
CA THR A 66 -8.10 19.86 0.71
C THR A 66 -7.46 19.59 -0.65
N PRO A 67 -8.24 19.42 -1.75
CA PRO A 67 -7.70 19.36 -3.10
C PRO A 67 -6.93 20.65 -3.47
N SER A 68 -6.00 20.57 -4.43
CA SER A 68 -5.24 21.74 -4.84
C SER A 68 -6.14 22.82 -5.44
N ALA A 69 -5.76 24.09 -5.23
CA ALA A 69 -6.50 25.23 -5.76
C ALA A 69 -6.64 25.16 -7.29
N ASP A 70 -5.58 24.71 -7.99
CA ASP A 70 -5.59 24.55 -9.44
C ASP A 70 -6.63 23.52 -9.89
N PHE A 71 -6.71 22.37 -9.22
CA PHE A 71 -7.72 21.35 -9.52
C PHE A 71 -9.14 21.87 -9.26
N ILE A 72 -9.35 22.56 -8.13
CA ILE A 72 -10.64 23.20 -7.81
C ILE A 72 -11.05 24.20 -8.92
N ASN A 73 -10.14 25.01 -9.39
CA ASN A 73 -10.41 25.97 -10.47
C ASN A 73 -10.73 25.27 -11.79
N GLN A 74 -10.01 24.18 -12.13
CA GLN A 74 -10.27 23.39 -13.33
C GLN A 74 -11.66 22.76 -13.33
N ILE A 75 -12.09 22.11 -12.24
CA ILE A 75 -13.43 21.51 -12.19
C ILE A 75 -14.54 22.56 -12.25
N LYS A 76 -14.39 23.73 -11.61
CA LYS A 76 -15.34 24.84 -11.70
C LYS A 76 -15.41 25.46 -13.10
N ALA A 77 -14.31 25.44 -13.86
CA ALA A 77 -14.29 25.93 -15.23
C ALA A 77 -15.05 24.98 -16.20
N ILE A 78 -15.16 23.69 -15.88
CA ILE A 78 -15.94 22.71 -16.66
C ILE A 78 -17.43 22.90 -16.42
N ASP A 79 -17.83 22.97 -15.15
CA ASP A 79 -19.22 23.22 -14.74
C ASP A 79 -19.20 23.94 -13.39
N ALA A 80 -19.78 25.12 -13.31
CA ALA A 80 -19.64 26.01 -12.16
C ALA A 80 -20.33 25.44 -10.91
N ASP A 81 -21.56 24.92 -11.05
CA ASP A 81 -22.36 24.45 -9.92
C ASP A 81 -21.86 23.09 -9.42
N THR A 82 -21.68 22.13 -10.34
CA THR A 82 -21.10 20.81 -10.02
C THR A 82 -19.67 20.95 -9.48
N GLY A 83 -18.87 21.83 -10.07
CA GLY A 83 -17.50 22.09 -9.63
C GLY A 83 -17.44 22.72 -8.25
N ALA A 84 -18.39 23.59 -7.89
CA ALA A 84 -18.48 24.13 -6.54
C ALA A 84 -18.83 23.04 -5.51
N TYR A 85 -19.79 22.18 -5.82
CA TYR A 85 -20.14 21.03 -4.98
C TYR A 85 -18.98 20.05 -4.80
N LEU A 86 -18.31 19.68 -5.89
CA LEU A 86 -17.17 18.76 -5.86
C LEU A 86 -15.98 19.37 -5.08
N ALA A 87 -15.73 20.66 -5.20
CA ALA A 87 -14.68 21.35 -4.44
C ALA A 87 -14.90 21.30 -2.91
N ASP A 88 -16.16 21.25 -2.47
CA ASP A 88 -16.52 21.10 -1.05
C ASP A 88 -16.41 19.64 -0.56
N LYS A 89 -16.68 18.67 -1.43
CA LYS A 89 -16.81 17.26 -1.04
C LYS A 89 -15.56 16.40 -1.31
N LEU A 90 -14.82 16.70 -2.37
CA LEU A 90 -13.61 15.94 -2.70
C LEU A 90 -12.48 16.21 -1.71
N GLN A 91 -11.67 15.21 -1.53
CA GLN A 91 -10.50 15.25 -0.65
C GLN A 91 -9.23 15.00 -1.48
N GLY A 92 -8.10 15.52 -1.01
CA GLY A 92 -6.80 15.21 -1.57
C GLY A 92 -6.51 13.72 -1.47
N SER A 93 -6.00 13.14 -2.54
CA SER A 93 -5.88 11.70 -2.73
C SER A 93 -4.46 11.34 -3.18
N LEU A 94 -3.99 10.16 -2.77
CA LEU A 94 -2.77 9.54 -3.28
C LEU A 94 -3.14 8.29 -4.10
N PRO A 95 -2.54 8.08 -5.28
CA PRO A 95 -2.94 6.99 -6.16
C PRO A 95 -2.52 5.64 -5.59
N ALA A 96 -3.48 4.86 -5.13
CA ALA A 96 -3.31 3.52 -4.60
C ALA A 96 -4.34 2.56 -5.19
N ILE A 97 -3.94 1.34 -5.51
CA ILE A 97 -4.78 0.31 -6.11
C ILE A 97 -4.61 -1.00 -5.32
N ALA A 98 -5.69 -1.47 -4.73
CA ALA A 98 -5.76 -2.84 -4.21
C ALA A 98 -6.01 -3.79 -5.39
N LEU A 99 -5.06 -4.68 -5.65
CA LEU A 99 -5.16 -5.66 -6.74
C LEU A 99 -6.18 -6.77 -6.43
N THR A 100 -6.75 -6.74 -5.24
CA THR A 100 -7.74 -7.68 -4.70
C THR A 100 -9.16 -7.40 -5.19
N ASN A 101 -9.41 -6.24 -5.81
CA ASN A 101 -10.76 -5.78 -6.16
C ASN A 101 -11.21 -6.11 -7.59
N ASN A 102 -10.34 -6.65 -8.44
CA ASN A 102 -10.70 -7.02 -9.81
C ASN A 102 -11.17 -8.48 -9.88
N THR A 103 -12.35 -8.75 -9.34
CA THR A 103 -12.92 -10.11 -9.25
C THR A 103 -13.01 -10.79 -10.62
N ALA A 104 -13.40 -10.07 -11.68
CA ALA A 104 -13.52 -10.63 -13.02
C ALA A 104 -12.16 -11.14 -13.54
N LEU A 105 -11.09 -10.34 -13.41
CA LEU A 105 -9.76 -10.76 -13.84
C LEU A 105 -9.22 -11.89 -12.97
N MET A 106 -9.46 -11.85 -11.65
CA MET A 106 -9.00 -12.89 -10.73
C MET A 106 -9.64 -14.24 -11.05
N THR A 107 -10.95 -14.27 -11.27
CA THR A 107 -11.67 -15.50 -11.63
C THR A 107 -11.30 -16.01 -13.04
N ALA A 108 -11.10 -15.12 -14.00
CA ALA A 108 -10.60 -15.48 -15.33
C ALA A 108 -9.18 -16.07 -15.23
N SER A 109 -8.28 -15.44 -14.50
CA SER A 109 -6.92 -15.97 -14.29
C SER A 109 -6.92 -17.35 -13.63
N LEU A 110 -7.79 -17.55 -12.64
CA LEU A 110 -7.96 -18.86 -11.98
C LEU A 110 -8.43 -19.94 -12.94
N ASN A 111 -9.39 -19.62 -13.82
CA ASN A 111 -10.00 -20.58 -14.75
C ASN A 111 -9.16 -20.85 -15.99
N ASP A 112 -8.56 -19.81 -16.57
CA ASP A 112 -7.98 -19.86 -17.91
C ASP A 112 -6.45 -20.06 -17.91
N VAL A 113 -5.77 -19.69 -16.81
CA VAL A 113 -4.29 -19.67 -16.76
C VAL A 113 -3.77 -20.37 -15.48
N ASP A 114 -3.64 -19.62 -14.39
CA ASP A 114 -3.19 -20.08 -13.08
C ASP A 114 -3.54 -19.00 -12.04
N GLY A 115 -4.29 -19.35 -10.99
CA GLY A 115 -4.65 -18.42 -9.92
C GLY A 115 -3.45 -17.77 -9.22
N ASN A 116 -2.28 -18.43 -9.22
CA ASN A 116 -1.08 -17.85 -8.63
C ASN A 116 -0.52 -16.63 -9.40
N VAL A 117 -0.94 -16.38 -10.65
CA VAL A 117 -0.45 -15.24 -11.44
C VAL A 117 -1.42 -14.06 -11.47
N MET A 118 -2.57 -14.13 -10.81
CA MET A 118 -3.62 -13.10 -10.89
C MET A 118 -3.15 -11.71 -10.47
N PHE A 119 -2.33 -11.59 -9.42
CA PHE A 119 -1.75 -10.31 -9.01
C PHE A 119 -0.54 -9.92 -9.86
N ALA A 120 0.25 -10.90 -10.29
CA ALA A 120 1.38 -10.67 -11.19
C ALA A 120 0.92 -10.09 -12.53
N GLN A 121 -0.21 -10.59 -13.07
CA GLN A 121 -0.82 -10.06 -14.29
C GLN A 121 -1.27 -8.60 -14.12
N GLN A 122 -1.83 -8.25 -12.96
CA GLN A 122 -2.23 -6.88 -12.67
C GLN A 122 -1.02 -5.95 -12.49
N VAL A 123 0.04 -6.39 -11.78
CA VAL A 123 1.29 -5.63 -11.70
C VAL A 123 1.91 -5.42 -13.08
N ASN A 124 1.85 -6.44 -13.96
CA ASN A 124 2.31 -6.29 -15.34
C ASN A 124 1.50 -5.24 -16.12
N GLY A 125 0.19 -5.17 -15.91
CA GLY A 125 -0.68 -4.18 -16.57
C GLY A 125 -0.55 -2.76 -16.01
N TYR A 126 -0.58 -2.61 -14.69
CA TYR A 126 -0.66 -1.31 -14.03
C TYR A 126 0.69 -0.70 -13.64
N GLY A 127 1.68 -1.55 -13.35
CA GLY A 127 2.95 -1.11 -12.79
C GLY A 127 3.85 -0.42 -13.80
N VAL A 128 4.41 0.71 -13.41
CA VAL A 128 5.44 1.43 -14.17
C VAL A 128 6.62 1.75 -13.25
N LYS A 129 7.80 2.03 -13.85
CA LYS A 129 9.00 2.40 -13.10
C LYS A 129 8.72 3.60 -12.18
N GLY A 130 9.13 3.49 -10.92
CA GLY A 130 8.92 4.52 -9.90
C GLY A 130 7.70 4.27 -9.00
N ASP A 131 6.81 3.35 -9.36
CA ASP A 131 5.73 2.90 -8.49
C ASP A 131 6.26 2.06 -7.32
N VAL A 132 5.40 1.80 -6.35
CA VAL A 132 5.65 0.85 -5.25
C VAL A 132 4.69 -0.33 -5.35
N PHE A 133 5.22 -1.54 -5.14
CA PHE A 133 4.41 -2.73 -4.89
C PHE A 133 4.56 -3.16 -3.43
N LEU A 134 3.45 -3.25 -2.70
CA LEU A 134 3.37 -3.78 -1.34
C LEU A 134 2.70 -5.16 -1.38
N GLY A 135 3.49 -6.20 -1.12
CA GLY A 135 3.00 -7.57 -0.99
C GLY A 135 2.80 -7.96 0.47
N ILE A 136 1.58 -8.35 0.86
CA ILE A 136 1.24 -8.76 2.23
C ILE A 136 1.10 -10.28 2.29
N SER A 137 1.98 -10.94 3.06
CA SER A 137 1.96 -12.39 3.22
C SER A 137 2.52 -12.79 4.58
N THR A 138 1.68 -13.32 5.45
CA THR A 138 2.08 -13.71 6.83
C THR A 138 3.24 -14.70 6.85
N SER A 139 3.33 -15.61 5.89
CA SER A 139 4.43 -16.57 5.75
C SER A 139 5.61 -16.07 4.91
N GLY A 140 5.41 -15.01 4.10
CA GLY A 140 6.36 -14.57 3.09
C GLY A 140 6.59 -15.56 1.94
N ASN A 141 5.70 -16.57 1.77
CA ASN A 141 5.87 -17.66 0.82
C ASN A 141 4.69 -17.85 -0.16
N SER A 142 3.60 -17.10 -0.02
CA SER A 142 2.44 -17.19 -0.92
C SER A 142 2.88 -16.91 -2.36
N LYS A 143 2.66 -17.86 -3.26
CA LYS A 143 3.16 -17.79 -4.65
C LYS A 143 2.60 -16.58 -5.39
N ASP A 144 1.32 -16.31 -5.18
CA ASP A 144 0.58 -15.18 -5.76
C ASP A 144 1.00 -13.81 -5.20
N ILE A 145 1.87 -13.78 -4.16
CA ILE A 145 2.55 -12.56 -3.67
C ILE A 145 4.02 -12.55 -4.09
N VAL A 146 4.68 -13.69 -4.12
CA VAL A 146 6.07 -13.82 -4.61
C VAL A 146 6.16 -13.46 -6.09
N TYR A 147 5.25 -13.95 -6.93
CA TYR A 147 5.27 -13.71 -8.38
C TYR A 147 5.10 -12.24 -8.76
N PRO A 148 4.10 -11.49 -8.23
CA PRO A 148 4.02 -10.05 -8.50
C PRO A 148 5.22 -9.27 -7.97
N THR A 149 5.89 -9.71 -6.89
CA THR A 149 7.14 -9.10 -6.43
C THR A 149 8.24 -9.23 -7.49
N VAL A 150 8.37 -10.39 -8.14
CA VAL A 150 9.33 -10.60 -9.24
C VAL A 150 9.00 -9.68 -10.42
N VAL A 151 7.72 -9.63 -10.83
CA VAL A 151 7.28 -8.78 -11.94
C VAL A 151 7.51 -7.29 -11.62
N ALA A 152 7.19 -6.87 -10.40
CA ALA A 152 7.39 -5.49 -9.93
C ALA A 152 8.87 -5.09 -10.03
N LYS A 153 9.79 -5.93 -9.54
CA LYS A 153 11.23 -5.68 -9.66
C LYS A 153 11.68 -5.58 -11.12
N ALA A 154 11.24 -6.50 -11.96
CA ALA A 154 11.59 -6.49 -13.39
C ALA A 154 11.11 -5.23 -14.11
N LYS A 155 10.01 -4.63 -13.66
CA LYS A 155 9.45 -3.38 -14.18
C LYS A 155 10.02 -2.12 -13.51
N GLY A 156 10.93 -2.26 -12.55
CA GLY A 156 11.57 -1.15 -11.83
C GLY A 156 10.69 -0.48 -10.78
N LEU A 157 9.71 -1.19 -10.25
CA LEU A 157 8.98 -0.77 -9.06
C LEU A 157 9.83 -0.99 -7.80
N LYS A 158 9.64 -0.15 -6.79
CA LYS A 158 10.13 -0.43 -5.44
C LYS A 158 9.25 -1.48 -4.80
N THR A 159 9.86 -2.55 -4.27
CA THR A 159 9.12 -3.67 -3.67
C THR A 159 9.22 -3.68 -2.16
N ILE A 160 8.07 -3.75 -1.50
CA ILE A 160 7.94 -3.82 -0.05
C ILE A 160 7.14 -5.09 0.29
N ALA A 161 7.61 -5.85 1.26
CA ALA A 161 6.89 -6.99 1.82
C ALA A 161 6.52 -6.73 3.27
N LEU A 162 5.25 -7.00 3.64
CA LEU A 162 4.78 -7.01 5.02
C LEU A 162 4.49 -8.46 5.42
N THR A 163 5.29 -8.98 6.36
CA THR A 163 5.36 -10.42 6.67
C THR A 163 5.45 -10.67 8.17
N GLY A 164 5.49 -11.95 8.53
CA GLY A 164 5.85 -12.44 9.86
C GLY A 164 6.80 -13.63 9.77
N LYS A 165 6.87 -14.44 10.83
CA LYS A 165 7.75 -15.62 10.92
C LYS A 165 9.21 -15.22 10.64
N ASN A 166 9.79 -15.80 9.61
CA ASN A 166 11.16 -15.51 9.15
C ASN A 166 11.20 -14.68 7.85
N GLY A 167 10.05 -14.20 7.37
CA GLY A 167 9.92 -13.44 6.13
C GLY A 167 9.86 -14.28 4.85
N GLY A 168 10.09 -15.59 4.94
CA GLY A 168 10.00 -16.52 3.82
C GLY A 168 10.86 -16.11 2.61
N LYS A 169 10.37 -16.42 1.41
CA LYS A 169 11.03 -16.04 0.14
C LYS A 169 11.07 -14.53 -0.08
N LEU A 170 10.06 -13.80 0.42
CA LEU A 170 9.98 -12.36 0.25
C LEU A 170 11.13 -11.63 0.94
N LYS A 171 11.69 -12.16 2.04
CA LYS A 171 12.83 -11.57 2.75
C LYS A 171 14.07 -11.37 1.85
N GLY A 172 14.33 -12.31 0.96
CA GLY A 172 15.46 -12.23 0.04
C GLY A 172 15.12 -11.60 -1.31
N LEU A 173 13.84 -11.37 -1.57
CA LEU A 173 13.36 -10.90 -2.87
C LEU A 173 12.94 -9.43 -2.85
N ALA A 174 12.20 -8.98 -1.86
CA ALA A 174 11.74 -7.59 -1.74
C ALA A 174 12.91 -6.65 -1.41
N ASP A 175 12.83 -5.40 -1.83
CA ASP A 175 13.82 -4.38 -1.50
C ASP A 175 13.76 -3.97 -0.03
N ILE A 176 12.55 -4.04 0.57
CA ILE A 176 12.30 -3.80 1.99
C ILE A 176 11.37 -4.91 2.47
N CYS A 177 11.72 -5.56 3.58
CA CYS A 177 10.90 -6.63 4.15
C CYS A 177 10.64 -6.38 5.62
N ILE A 178 9.44 -5.90 5.93
CA ILE A 178 8.96 -5.72 7.31
C ILE A 178 8.54 -7.09 7.84
N ILE A 179 9.24 -7.58 8.86
CA ILE A 179 8.95 -8.87 9.49
C ILE A 179 8.48 -8.60 10.92
N VAL A 180 7.16 -8.66 11.15
CA VAL A 180 6.63 -8.51 12.51
C VAL A 180 6.99 -9.73 13.36
N PRO A 181 7.31 -9.55 14.65
CA PRO A 181 7.89 -10.62 15.50
C PRO A 181 6.81 -11.58 16.04
N GLN A 182 6.08 -12.24 15.14
CA GLN A 182 5.08 -13.24 15.45
C GLN A 182 5.15 -14.44 14.50
N ASN A 183 4.64 -15.60 14.93
CA ASN A 183 4.67 -16.84 14.17
C ASN A 183 3.29 -17.35 13.77
N GLU A 184 2.25 -17.08 14.58
CA GLU A 184 0.88 -17.47 14.29
C GLU A 184 0.21 -16.48 13.34
N THR A 185 -0.51 -16.97 12.35
CA THR A 185 -1.08 -16.14 11.27
C THR A 185 -1.94 -14.99 11.81
N PHE A 186 -2.83 -15.27 12.77
CA PHE A 186 -3.69 -14.24 13.34
C PHE A 186 -2.91 -13.18 14.13
N MET A 187 -1.87 -13.57 14.91
CA MET A 187 -1.02 -12.63 15.64
C MET A 187 -0.18 -11.77 14.71
N ILE A 188 0.26 -12.32 13.57
CA ILE A 188 0.97 -11.56 12.54
C ILE A 188 0.02 -10.50 11.96
N GLN A 189 -1.22 -10.88 11.60
CA GLN A 189 -2.23 -9.96 11.07
C GLN A 189 -2.63 -8.88 12.08
N GLU A 190 -2.73 -9.21 13.39
CA GLU A 190 -2.94 -8.23 14.46
C GLU A 190 -1.84 -7.17 14.53
N LEU A 191 -0.59 -7.50 14.19
CA LEU A 191 0.51 -6.55 14.13
C LEU A 191 0.65 -5.84 12.77
N HIS A 192 0.15 -6.42 11.67
CA HIS A 192 0.10 -5.75 10.37
C HIS A 192 -0.75 -4.49 10.43
N LEU A 193 -1.90 -4.55 11.09
CA LEU A 193 -2.84 -3.43 11.22
C LEU A 193 -2.17 -2.15 11.77
N PRO A 194 -1.56 -2.12 12.96
CA PRO A 194 -0.92 -0.91 13.47
C PRO A 194 0.29 -0.48 12.64
N VAL A 195 1.00 -1.41 11.98
CA VAL A 195 2.13 -1.07 11.11
C VAL A 195 1.64 -0.29 9.90
N TYR A 196 0.65 -0.79 9.14
CA TYR A 196 0.20 -0.04 7.98
C TYR A 196 -0.57 1.23 8.33
N HIS A 197 -1.25 1.30 9.49
CA HIS A 197 -1.79 2.57 9.99
C HIS A 197 -0.67 3.61 10.20
N ALA A 198 0.45 3.22 10.81
CA ALA A 198 1.57 4.13 10.98
C ALA A 198 2.17 4.57 9.64
N LEU A 199 2.27 3.66 8.66
CA LEU A 199 2.70 4.01 7.30
C LEU A 199 1.77 5.02 6.66
N CYS A 200 0.45 4.81 6.69
CA CYS A 200 -0.55 5.73 6.13
C CYS A 200 -0.50 7.10 6.81
N LEU A 201 -0.33 7.15 8.15
CA LEU A 201 -0.23 8.39 8.91
C LEU A 201 1.06 9.17 8.60
N GLU A 202 2.20 8.49 8.44
CA GLU A 202 3.46 9.14 8.03
C GLU A 202 3.37 9.71 6.61
N ILE A 203 2.71 8.97 5.71
CA ILE A 203 2.47 9.44 4.35
C ILE A 203 1.54 10.66 4.38
N GLU A 204 0.43 10.59 5.12
CA GLU A 204 -0.50 11.71 5.26
C GLU A 204 0.19 12.96 5.83
N GLU A 205 1.04 12.80 6.84
CA GLU A 205 1.84 13.89 7.42
C GLU A 205 2.77 14.52 6.38
N ALA A 206 3.38 13.72 5.51
CA ALA A 206 4.33 14.21 4.51
C ALA A 206 3.69 15.05 3.40
N PHE A 207 2.39 14.89 3.16
CA PHE A 207 1.66 15.61 2.10
C PHE A 207 0.69 16.67 2.63
N TRP A 208 0.21 16.56 3.87
CA TRP A 208 -0.79 17.44 4.47
C TRP A 208 -0.41 17.87 5.90
N ALA A 209 0.90 18.01 6.20
CA ALA A 209 1.31 18.69 7.44
C ALA A 209 0.83 20.16 7.38
N GLU A 210 0.24 20.63 8.49
CA GLU A 210 -0.07 22.05 8.68
C GLU A 210 1.20 22.86 8.93
#